data_eb4e1ba76038901e5af8d2cd158716df
#
_entry.id   eb4e1ba76038901e5af8d2cd158716df
#
_cell.length_a   1.000
_cell.length_b   1.000
_cell.length_c   1.000
_cell.angle_alpha   90.00
_cell.angle_beta   90.00
_cell.angle_gamma   90.00
#
_symmetry.space_group_name_H-M   'P 1'
#
loop_
_entity.id
_entity.type
_entity.pdbx_description
1 polymer ?
#
loop_
_entity_poly.entity_id
_entity_poly.type
_entity_poly.pdbx_seq_one_letter_code
_entity_poly.pdbx_strand_id
1 'polypeptide(L)'
;MRHHPIPSVTERLQYRAIGLVRGIYLPDDLDHFSRGSIVDENNEKIESVVLGKALGLIKRCLSIDVPHLWVVYPRCRDSEQLHLQISGIWEPSTLDKTLSEGSTLHENTDNAFAQSLDKVDEGDDYFSIRGELIYTKPETKDLVVKIRQKPRKNSNNNFPFKLKLKGEIPLEFLRNFVSLHVRRKGQILYVEDNQILGPIKTKNKSNLKSFTS
;
A
#
# COMPACT_ATOMS: atom_id res chain seq x y z
N MET A 1 5.75 6.43 -19.35
CA MET A 1 6.31 6.75 -18.02
C MET A 1 5.21 6.84 -16.97
N ARG A 2 5.35 6.25 -15.81
CA ARG A 2 4.43 6.50 -14.68
C ARG A 2 4.96 7.75 -13.97
N HIS A 3 4.15 8.78 -13.87
CA HIS A 3 4.54 10.03 -13.19
C HIS A 3 4.44 9.94 -11.65
N HIS A 4 3.88 8.86 -11.10
CA HIS A 4 3.68 8.68 -9.66
C HIS A 4 3.60 7.18 -9.29
N PRO A 5 4.21 6.73 -8.16
CA PRO A 5 4.18 5.33 -7.74
C PRO A 5 2.78 4.84 -7.36
N ILE A 6 1.94 5.73 -6.83
CA ILE A 6 0.54 5.45 -6.51
C ILE A 6 -0.34 5.92 -7.67
N PRO A 7 -1.02 5.03 -8.41
CA PRO A 7 -1.86 5.42 -9.54
C PRO A 7 -3.02 6.33 -9.10
N SER A 8 -3.45 7.23 -9.97
CA SER A 8 -4.64 8.04 -9.74
C SER A 8 -5.89 7.17 -9.59
N VAL A 9 -6.88 7.69 -8.86
CA VAL A 9 -8.19 7.05 -8.68
C VAL A 9 -9.01 7.26 -9.95
N THR A 10 -9.57 6.20 -10.52
CA THR A 10 -10.39 6.24 -11.73
C THR A 10 -11.89 6.23 -11.46
N GLU A 11 -12.30 5.77 -10.27
CA GLU A 11 -13.70 5.68 -9.87
C GLU A 11 -13.90 6.25 -8.46
N ARG A 12 -15.01 6.96 -8.25
CA ARG A 12 -15.32 7.60 -6.96
C ARG A 12 -15.27 6.62 -5.78
N LEU A 13 -15.77 5.41 -5.92
CA LEU A 13 -15.81 4.38 -4.87
C LEU A 13 -14.80 3.24 -5.13
N GLN A 14 -13.66 3.58 -5.72
CA GLN A 14 -12.59 2.62 -5.94
C GLN A 14 -11.91 2.25 -4.62
N TYR A 15 -11.96 0.96 -4.27
CA TYR A 15 -11.23 0.42 -3.14
C TYR A 15 -9.72 0.45 -3.40
N ARG A 16 -8.96 0.87 -2.40
CA ARG A 16 -7.49 0.95 -2.49
C ARG A 16 -6.85 0.83 -1.11
N ALA A 17 -5.71 0.18 -1.06
CA ALA A 17 -4.78 0.21 0.07
C ALA A 17 -3.37 0.05 -0.50
N ILE A 18 -2.68 1.16 -0.70
CA ILE A 18 -1.36 1.22 -1.30
C ILE A 18 -0.55 2.29 -0.58
N GLY A 19 0.74 2.06 -0.39
CA GLY A 19 1.62 3.01 0.26
C GLY A 19 3.04 2.90 -0.23
N LEU A 20 3.86 3.79 0.32
CA LEU A 20 5.27 3.95 0.05
C LEU A 20 6.03 3.79 1.36
N VAL A 21 7.03 2.94 1.38
CA VAL A 21 7.90 2.75 2.55
C VAL A 21 9.34 2.73 2.09
N ARG A 22 10.17 3.60 2.68
CA ARG A 22 11.61 3.58 2.43
C ARG A 22 12.29 2.67 3.44
N GLY A 23 13.23 1.87 2.97
CA GLY A 23 14.03 1.03 3.84
C GLY A 23 14.82 -0.03 3.09
N ILE A 24 15.64 -0.75 3.83
CA ILE A 24 16.44 -1.88 3.35
C ILE A 24 15.57 -3.14 3.47
N TYR A 25 15.50 -3.92 2.40
CA TYR A 25 14.81 -5.20 2.44
C TYR A 25 15.78 -6.29 2.89
N LEU A 26 15.47 -6.92 4.03
CA LEU A 26 16.21 -8.05 4.57
C LEU A 26 15.39 -9.32 4.34
N PRO A 27 15.79 -10.21 3.41
CA PRO A 27 15.13 -11.50 3.23
C PRO A 27 15.41 -12.42 4.43
N ASP A 28 14.44 -13.25 4.78
CA ASP A 28 14.58 -14.25 5.85
C ASP A 28 15.55 -15.37 5.41
N ASP A 29 15.66 -15.60 4.09
CA ASP A 29 16.50 -16.62 3.47
C ASP A 29 17.11 -16.05 2.19
N LEU A 30 18.43 -16.18 2.04
CA LEU A 30 19.16 -15.67 0.87
C LEU A 30 18.86 -16.44 -0.43
N ASP A 31 18.35 -17.64 -0.33
CA ASP A 31 17.90 -18.43 -1.49
C ASP A 31 16.42 -18.12 -1.85
N HIS A 32 15.64 -17.61 -0.89
CA HIS A 32 14.21 -17.37 -1.02
C HIS A 32 13.80 -15.94 -0.66
N PHE A 33 14.02 -14.99 -1.57
CA PHE A 33 13.72 -13.55 -1.41
C PHE A 33 12.23 -13.21 -1.28
N SER A 34 11.34 -14.19 -1.19
CA SER A 34 9.89 -13.91 -1.18
C SER A 34 9.34 -13.47 0.18
N ARG A 35 10.07 -13.74 1.26
CA ARG A 35 9.72 -13.33 2.63
C ARG A 35 10.90 -12.64 3.29
N GLY A 36 10.60 -11.69 4.16
CA GLY A 36 11.60 -10.92 4.86
C GLY A 36 10.97 -9.72 5.58
N SER A 37 11.78 -8.72 5.84
CA SER A 37 11.36 -7.49 6.49
C SER A 37 11.93 -6.28 5.79
N ILE A 38 11.17 -5.19 5.74
CA ILE A 38 11.70 -3.86 5.45
C ILE A 38 12.19 -3.26 6.76
N VAL A 39 13.43 -2.81 6.79
CA VAL A 39 14.03 -2.08 7.92
C VAL A 39 14.11 -0.61 7.53
N ASP A 40 13.41 0.24 8.26
CA ASP A 40 13.40 1.68 8.00
C ASP A 40 14.59 2.40 8.67
N GLU A 41 14.68 3.72 8.49
CA GLU A 41 15.72 4.57 9.05
C GLU A 41 15.80 4.56 10.60
N ASN A 42 14.69 4.19 11.26
CA ASN A 42 14.61 4.08 12.72
C ASN A 42 14.93 2.66 13.22
N ASN A 43 15.41 1.76 12.35
CA ASN A 43 15.63 0.33 12.60
C ASN A 43 14.34 -0.43 12.96
N GLU A 44 13.17 0.08 12.62
CA GLU A 44 11.90 -0.62 12.75
C GLU A 44 11.79 -1.68 11.66
N LYS A 45 11.52 -2.92 12.09
CA LYS A 45 11.32 -4.07 11.17
C LYS A 45 9.85 -4.26 10.88
N ILE A 46 9.50 -4.23 9.59
CA ILE A 46 8.13 -4.45 9.13
C ILE A 46 8.10 -5.73 8.31
N GLU A 47 7.42 -6.74 8.83
CA GLU A 47 7.26 -8.02 8.13
C GLU A 47 6.70 -7.83 6.73
N SER A 48 7.34 -8.45 5.74
CA SER A 48 7.02 -8.18 4.34
C SER A 48 7.09 -9.44 3.48
N VAL A 49 6.23 -9.50 2.46
CA VAL A 49 6.34 -10.50 1.38
C VAL A 49 6.49 -9.79 0.04
N VAL A 50 7.35 -10.33 -0.81
CA VAL A 50 7.59 -9.80 -2.15
C VAL A 50 6.67 -10.49 -3.14
N LEU A 51 5.86 -9.72 -3.87
CA LEU A 51 5.00 -10.25 -4.92
C LEU A 51 5.80 -10.58 -6.18
N GLY A 52 5.37 -11.58 -6.95
CA GLY A 52 6.15 -12.18 -8.04
C GLY A 52 6.79 -11.22 -9.04
N LYS A 53 6.11 -10.12 -9.41
CA LYS A 53 6.69 -9.10 -10.32
C LYS A 53 7.85 -8.34 -9.69
N ALA A 54 7.72 -7.95 -8.42
CA ALA A 54 8.77 -7.26 -7.67
C ALA A 54 9.96 -8.19 -7.40
N LEU A 55 9.70 -9.48 -7.16
CA LEU A 55 10.75 -10.48 -6.95
C LEU A 55 11.73 -10.57 -8.14
N GLY A 56 11.21 -10.48 -9.36
CA GLY A 56 12.03 -10.47 -10.58
C GLY A 56 12.92 -9.22 -10.69
N LEU A 57 12.44 -8.05 -10.20
CA LEU A 57 13.23 -6.82 -10.17
C LEU A 57 14.33 -6.88 -9.10
N ILE A 58 14.01 -7.33 -7.91
CA ILE A 58 14.97 -7.49 -6.81
C ILE A 58 16.15 -8.38 -7.26
N LYS A 59 15.86 -9.55 -7.83
CA LYS A 59 16.91 -10.49 -8.22
C LYS A 59 17.84 -10.02 -9.34
N ARG A 60 17.38 -9.10 -10.20
CA ARG A 60 18.12 -8.72 -11.41
C ARG A 60 18.72 -7.33 -11.39
N CYS A 61 18.10 -6.40 -10.66
CA CYS A 61 18.38 -4.98 -10.88
C CYS A 61 18.75 -4.23 -9.60
N LEU A 62 18.70 -4.85 -8.43
CA LEU A 62 18.82 -4.11 -7.17
C LEU A 62 19.94 -4.64 -6.26
N SER A 63 20.66 -3.70 -5.68
CA SER A 63 21.44 -3.91 -4.47
C SER A 63 20.50 -3.89 -3.28
N ILE A 64 20.26 -5.04 -2.66
CA ILE A 64 19.30 -5.16 -1.54
C ILE A 64 19.81 -4.57 -0.23
N ASP A 65 21.10 -4.25 -0.15
CA ASP A 65 21.84 -3.70 1.00
C ASP A 65 21.73 -2.18 1.15
N VAL A 66 21.03 -1.52 0.22
CA VAL A 66 20.75 -0.08 0.27
C VAL A 66 19.24 0.18 0.41
N PRO A 67 18.86 1.35 0.99
CA PRO A 67 17.45 1.68 1.13
C PRO A 67 16.80 2.02 -0.20
N HIS A 68 15.63 1.41 -0.47
CA HIS A 68 14.79 1.66 -1.64
C HIS A 68 13.43 2.21 -1.23
N LEU A 69 12.73 2.91 -2.13
CA LEU A 69 11.34 3.31 -1.93
C LEU A 69 10.41 2.21 -2.46
N TRP A 70 9.89 1.42 -1.54
CA TRP A 70 9.03 0.28 -1.83
C TRP A 70 7.58 0.71 -2.04
N VAL A 71 6.96 0.24 -3.11
CA VAL A 71 5.51 0.34 -3.33
C VAL A 71 4.86 -0.89 -2.71
N VAL A 72 4.01 -0.67 -1.70
CA VAL A 72 3.50 -1.73 -0.83
C VAL A 72 1.98 -1.73 -0.69
N TYR A 73 1.41 -2.90 -0.41
CA TYR A 73 0.03 -3.07 0.00
C TYR A 73 -0.02 -3.48 1.48
N PRO A 74 -0.57 -2.62 2.37
CA PRO A 74 -0.67 -2.93 3.79
C PRO A 74 -1.69 -4.02 4.04
N ARG A 75 -1.40 -4.86 5.03
CA ARG A 75 -2.27 -5.90 5.57
C ARG A 75 -2.16 -5.89 7.10
N CYS A 76 -3.20 -6.32 7.78
CA CYS A 76 -3.12 -6.66 9.20
C CYS A 76 -3.37 -8.16 9.34
N ARG A 77 -2.49 -8.83 10.07
CA ARG A 77 -2.71 -10.21 10.51
C ARG A 77 -3.52 -10.22 11.80
N ASP A 78 -3.90 -11.41 12.28
CA ASP A 78 -4.70 -11.59 13.50
C ASP A 78 -4.02 -11.00 14.75
N SER A 79 -2.69 -10.89 14.74
CA SER A 79 -1.86 -10.28 15.81
C SER A 79 -1.85 -8.75 15.83
N GLU A 80 -2.64 -8.07 14.99
CA GLU A 80 -2.65 -6.60 14.84
C GLU A 80 -1.39 -5.99 14.22
N GLN A 81 -0.37 -6.79 13.96
CA GLN A 81 0.87 -6.32 13.35
C GLN A 81 0.67 -5.94 11.88
N LEU A 82 1.27 -4.82 11.52
CA LEU A 82 1.34 -4.40 10.13
C LEU A 82 2.21 -5.39 9.34
N HIS A 83 1.67 -5.84 8.21
CA HIS A 83 2.37 -6.69 7.26
C HIS A 83 2.29 -6.03 5.88
N LEU A 84 3.39 -6.03 5.15
CA LEU A 84 3.46 -5.38 3.85
C LEU A 84 3.62 -6.41 2.73
N GLN A 85 2.93 -6.16 1.62
CA GLN A 85 3.12 -6.89 0.38
C GLN A 85 3.83 -5.97 -0.62
N ILE A 86 5.11 -6.20 -0.86
CA ILE A 86 5.92 -5.42 -1.80
C ILE A 86 5.47 -5.74 -3.22
N SER A 87 4.96 -4.74 -3.92
CA SER A 87 4.45 -4.87 -5.29
C SER A 87 5.37 -4.28 -6.35
N GLY A 88 6.30 -3.41 -5.95
CA GLY A 88 7.24 -2.73 -6.81
C GLY A 88 8.18 -1.80 -6.06
N ILE A 89 8.96 -1.06 -6.83
CA ILE A 89 9.95 -0.10 -6.36
C ILE A 89 9.73 1.17 -7.15
N TRP A 90 9.97 2.31 -6.52
CA TRP A 90 9.95 3.60 -7.15
C TRP A 90 11.36 4.19 -7.19
N GLU A 91 12.03 4.00 -8.29
CA GLU A 91 13.36 4.54 -8.59
C GLU A 91 13.44 4.83 -10.10
N PRO A 92 12.74 5.84 -10.60
CA PRO A 92 12.77 6.18 -12.01
C PRO A 92 14.19 6.50 -12.51
N SER A 93 15.04 7.10 -11.66
CA SER A 93 16.43 7.41 -11.99
C SER A 93 17.27 6.18 -12.33
N THR A 94 17.06 5.07 -11.65
CA THR A 94 17.80 3.81 -11.85
C THR A 94 17.16 2.94 -12.92
N LEU A 95 15.84 2.82 -12.89
CA LEU A 95 15.11 1.93 -13.80
C LEU A 95 15.06 2.43 -15.24
N ASP A 96 15.06 3.75 -15.46
CA ASP A 96 15.11 4.33 -16.83
C ASP A 96 16.50 4.19 -17.46
N LYS A 97 17.58 4.17 -16.68
CA LYS A 97 18.95 3.94 -17.18
C LYS A 97 19.15 2.51 -17.68
N THR A 98 18.54 1.53 -17.06
CA THR A 98 18.62 0.12 -17.50
C THR A 98 17.86 -0.16 -18.80
N LEU A 99 16.96 0.74 -19.22
CA LEU A 99 16.21 0.64 -20.47
C LEU A 99 16.91 1.36 -21.64
N SER A 100 17.91 2.20 -21.38
CA SER A 100 18.71 2.92 -22.36
C SER A 100 20.15 2.41 -22.36
N GLU A 101 20.40 1.18 -22.78
CA GLU A 101 21.75 0.70 -23.05
C GLU A 101 22.40 1.55 -24.14
N GLY A 102 23.36 2.40 -23.78
CA GLY A 102 24.20 3.09 -24.75
C GLY A 102 24.81 4.43 -24.42
N SER A 103 24.74 4.94 -23.19
CA SER A 103 25.36 6.25 -22.88
C SER A 103 26.29 6.17 -21.68
N THR A 104 27.60 6.26 -21.96
CA THR A 104 28.64 6.58 -20.99
C THR A 104 28.42 8.00 -20.47
N LEU A 105 28.04 8.16 -19.19
CA LEU A 105 27.82 9.45 -18.57
C LEU A 105 28.72 9.67 -17.37
N HIS A 106 29.20 10.90 -17.26
CA HIS A 106 30.11 11.41 -16.23
C HIS A 106 29.52 11.37 -14.82
N GLU A 107 30.29 10.88 -13.86
CA GLU A 107 29.84 10.41 -12.52
C GLU A 107 29.42 11.46 -11.48
N ASN A 108 29.53 12.76 -11.68
CA ASN A 108 29.46 13.72 -10.57
C ASN A 108 28.37 14.79 -10.58
N THR A 109 27.59 14.94 -11.65
CA THR A 109 26.45 15.90 -11.69
C THR A 109 25.09 15.23 -11.61
N ASP A 110 25.04 13.90 -11.73
CA ASP A 110 23.79 13.14 -11.91
C ASP A 110 23.07 12.78 -10.60
N ASN A 111 23.75 12.74 -9.46
CA ASN A 111 23.15 12.25 -8.20
C ASN A 111 22.06 13.17 -7.64
N ALA A 112 22.25 14.49 -7.68
CA ALA A 112 21.25 15.42 -7.17
C ALA A 112 19.99 15.47 -8.07
N PHE A 113 20.17 15.39 -9.38
CA PHE A 113 19.07 15.34 -10.34
C PHE A 113 18.32 13.99 -10.26
N ALA A 114 19.05 12.88 -10.14
CA ALA A 114 18.50 11.55 -9.93
C ALA A 114 17.66 11.48 -8.66
N GLN A 115 18.17 11.98 -7.54
CA GLN A 115 17.43 12.05 -6.27
C GLN A 115 16.17 12.93 -6.37
N SER A 116 16.17 13.97 -7.19
CA SER A 116 14.97 14.79 -7.40
C SER A 116 13.88 14.07 -8.19
N LEU A 117 14.25 13.18 -9.13
CA LEU A 117 13.30 12.37 -9.91
C LEU A 117 12.63 11.27 -9.07
N ASP A 118 13.33 10.77 -8.06
CA ASP A 118 12.83 9.70 -7.18
C ASP A 118 11.97 10.25 -6.03
N LYS A 119 11.96 11.57 -5.83
CA LYS A 119 11.20 12.22 -4.79
C LYS A 119 9.70 12.19 -5.10
N VAL A 120 8.90 11.89 -4.08
CA VAL A 120 7.44 11.89 -4.13
C VAL A 120 6.91 12.98 -3.21
N ASP A 121 5.95 13.76 -3.65
CA ASP A 121 5.42 14.92 -2.90
C ASP A 121 4.83 14.52 -1.55
N GLU A 122 4.17 13.36 -1.47
CA GLU A 122 3.61 12.82 -0.23
C GLU A 122 4.69 12.35 0.77
N GLY A 123 5.92 12.15 0.29
CA GLY A 123 7.03 11.65 1.09
C GLY A 123 6.94 10.17 1.43
N ASP A 124 7.89 9.72 2.24
CA ASP A 124 7.99 8.34 2.68
C ASP A 124 6.90 8.02 3.74
N ASP A 125 6.61 6.73 3.92
CA ASP A 125 5.60 6.23 4.87
C ASP A 125 4.15 6.69 4.62
N TYR A 126 3.88 7.21 3.43
CA TYR A 126 2.56 7.61 3.01
C TYR A 126 1.75 6.44 2.47
N PHE A 127 0.46 6.39 2.86
CA PHE A 127 -0.51 5.39 2.39
C PHE A 127 -1.81 6.06 1.94
N SER A 128 -2.30 5.66 0.78
CA SER A 128 -3.64 6.00 0.31
C SER A 128 -4.57 4.82 0.58
N ILE A 129 -5.51 5.00 1.51
CA ILE A 129 -6.46 3.98 1.94
C ILE A 129 -7.87 4.40 1.56
N ARG A 130 -8.58 3.56 0.81
CA ARG A 130 -9.96 3.84 0.38
C ARG A 130 -10.81 2.60 0.58
N GLY A 131 -11.91 2.72 1.34
CA GLY A 131 -12.76 1.58 1.66
C GLY A 131 -13.97 1.95 2.49
N GLU A 132 -14.64 0.93 3.00
CA GLU A 132 -15.81 1.06 3.87
C GLU A 132 -15.37 1.19 5.33
N LEU A 133 -15.75 2.29 5.99
CA LEU A 133 -15.56 2.45 7.43
C LEU A 133 -16.52 1.51 8.15
N ILE A 134 -15.99 0.45 8.78
CA ILE A 134 -16.82 -0.57 9.45
C ILE A 134 -16.75 -0.48 10.97
N TYR A 135 -15.82 0.27 11.49
CA TYR A 135 -15.66 0.51 12.93
C TYR A 135 -14.96 1.85 13.16
N THR A 136 -15.42 2.60 14.14
CA THR A 136 -14.75 3.77 14.67
C THR A 136 -15.02 3.89 16.16
N LYS A 137 -14.00 4.26 16.92
CA LYS A 137 -14.08 4.57 18.35
C LYS A 137 -13.28 5.84 18.62
N PRO A 138 -13.92 7.01 18.57
CA PRO A 138 -13.23 8.31 18.68
C PRO A 138 -12.41 8.46 19.95
N GLU A 139 -12.87 7.89 21.07
CA GLU A 139 -12.21 7.99 22.39
C GLU A 139 -10.81 7.37 22.40
N THR A 140 -10.63 6.27 21.67
CA THR A 140 -9.34 5.55 21.54
C THR A 140 -8.68 5.79 20.18
N LYS A 141 -9.33 6.56 19.31
CA LYS A 141 -8.93 6.84 17.92
C LYS A 141 -8.78 5.56 17.07
N ASP A 142 -9.51 4.50 17.42
CA ASP A 142 -9.45 3.24 16.68
C ASP A 142 -10.41 3.28 15.49
N LEU A 143 -9.89 2.93 14.33
CA LEU A 143 -10.64 2.82 13.08
C LEU A 143 -10.41 1.46 12.43
N VAL A 144 -11.45 0.91 11.78
CA VAL A 144 -11.30 -0.24 10.90
C VAL A 144 -11.96 0.05 9.55
N VAL A 145 -11.16 -0.07 8.50
CA VAL A 145 -11.60 0.08 7.12
C VAL A 145 -11.59 -1.27 6.43
N LYS A 146 -12.72 -1.63 5.84
CA LYS A 146 -12.87 -2.85 5.03
C LYS A 146 -12.57 -2.54 3.57
N ILE A 147 -11.66 -3.31 2.98
CA ILE A 147 -11.21 -3.14 1.62
C ILE A 147 -11.58 -4.38 0.80
N ARG A 148 -12.25 -4.15 -0.34
CA ARG A 148 -12.57 -5.22 -1.29
C ARG A 148 -11.51 -5.26 -2.38
N GLN A 149 -11.05 -6.44 -2.71
CA GLN A 149 -10.13 -6.66 -3.84
C GLN A 149 -10.92 -6.95 -5.11
N LYS A 150 -10.36 -6.56 -6.27
CA LYS A 150 -10.91 -7.02 -7.54
C LYS A 150 -10.69 -8.53 -7.70
N PRO A 151 -11.64 -9.29 -8.28
CA PRO A 151 -11.45 -10.72 -8.57
C PRO A 151 -10.18 -10.95 -9.38
N ARG A 152 -9.38 -11.91 -8.96
CA ARG A 152 -8.33 -12.46 -9.83
C ARG A 152 -9.00 -13.37 -10.85
N LYS A 153 -8.50 -13.39 -12.11
CA LYS A 153 -9.09 -14.14 -13.23
C LYS A 153 -9.42 -15.62 -12.94
N ASN A 154 -8.77 -16.22 -11.93
CA ASN A 154 -8.89 -17.65 -11.61
C ASN A 154 -9.31 -17.93 -10.16
N SER A 155 -9.89 -16.97 -9.44
CA SER A 155 -10.30 -17.17 -8.05
C SER A 155 -11.68 -16.55 -7.83
N ASN A 156 -12.66 -17.40 -7.55
CA ASN A 156 -14.00 -16.97 -7.17
C ASN A 156 -14.09 -16.41 -5.74
N ASN A 157 -13.02 -16.50 -4.96
CA ASN A 157 -12.98 -16.11 -3.55
C ASN A 157 -12.16 -14.87 -3.34
N ASN A 158 -12.80 -13.71 -3.49
CA ASN A 158 -12.22 -12.43 -3.07
C ASN A 158 -12.79 -12.02 -1.72
N PHE A 159 -12.15 -12.52 -0.68
CA PHE A 159 -12.49 -12.07 0.66
C PHE A 159 -12.00 -10.64 0.87
N PRO A 160 -12.88 -9.74 1.34
CA PRO A 160 -12.45 -8.43 1.78
C PRO A 160 -11.51 -8.59 2.97
N PHE A 161 -10.53 -7.71 3.07
CA PHE A 161 -9.69 -7.64 4.27
C PHE A 161 -9.98 -6.36 5.04
N LYS A 162 -9.55 -6.33 6.29
CA LYS A 162 -9.71 -5.23 7.21
C LYS A 162 -8.36 -4.62 7.52
N LEU A 163 -8.29 -3.29 7.57
CA LEU A 163 -7.13 -2.57 8.06
C LEU A 163 -7.51 -1.85 9.35
N LYS A 164 -6.70 -2.00 10.37
CA LYS A 164 -6.74 -1.20 11.59
C LYS A 164 -5.90 0.04 11.40
N LEU A 165 -6.43 1.17 11.85
CA LEU A 165 -5.83 2.48 11.72
C LEU A 165 -6.07 3.26 13.01
N LYS A 166 -5.26 4.26 13.25
CA LYS A 166 -5.50 5.28 14.28
C LYS A 166 -5.92 6.58 13.63
N GLY A 167 -7.02 7.16 14.10
CA GLY A 167 -7.54 8.42 13.62
C GLY A 167 -8.89 8.74 14.23
N GLU A 168 -9.46 9.87 13.86
CA GLU A 168 -10.68 10.36 14.46
C GLU A 168 -11.72 10.62 13.37
N ILE A 169 -12.73 9.76 13.30
CA ILE A 169 -13.87 9.90 12.40
C ILE A 169 -15.13 9.65 13.22
N PRO A 170 -16.10 10.58 13.23
CA PRO A 170 -17.34 10.46 13.99
C PRO A 170 -18.15 9.20 13.65
N LEU A 171 -18.90 8.68 14.64
CA LEU A 171 -19.73 7.48 14.50
C LEU A 171 -20.81 7.59 13.42
N GLU A 172 -21.31 8.80 13.15
CA GLU A 172 -22.31 9.07 12.10
C GLU A 172 -21.84 8.66 10.70
N PHE A 173 -20.52 8.60 10.47
CA PHE A 173 -19.94 8.19 9.20
C PHE A 173 -19.72 6.68 9.08
N LEU A 174 -20.14 5.91 10.08
CA LEU A 174 -20.07 4.45 9.99
C LEU A 174 -20.81 3.94 8.74
N ARG A 175 -20.25 2.92 8.07
CA ARG A 175 -20.73 2.34 6.80
C ARG A 175 -20.65 3.30 5.59
N ASN A 176 -20.01 4.44 5.72
CA ASN A 176 -19.66 5.26 4.57
C ASN A 176 -18.37 4.76 3.91
N PHE A 177 -18.23 5.09 2.64
CA PHE A 177 -16.99 4.93 1.91
C PHE A 177 -16.10 6.15 2.24
N VAL A 178 -14.87 5.87 2.64
CA VAL A 178 -13.89 6.88 3.04
C VAL A 178 -12.65 6.84 2.16
N SER A 179 -12.04 7.99 1.96
CA SER A 179 -10.72 8.17 1.36
C SER A 179 -9.82 8.77 2.43
N LEU A 180 -8.74 8.09 2.77
CA LEU A 180 -7.84 8.45 3.87
C LEU A 180 -6.43 8.66 3.35
N HIS A 181 -5.82 9.76 3.78
CA HIS A 181 -4.39 10.00 3.72
C HIS A 181 -3.79 9.54 5.04
N VAL A 182 -2.86 8.63 4.98
CA VAL A 182 -2.39 7.88 6.15
C VAL A 182 -0.87 7.90 6.21
N ARG A 183 -0.31 8.09 7.40
CA ARG A 183 1.12 8.03 7.67
C ARG A 183 1.44 6.86 8.59
N ARG A 184 2.45 6.08 8.25
CA ARG A 184 2.97 5.04 9.12
C ARG A 184 3.91 5.64 10.17
N LYS A 185 3.80 5.15 11.39
CA LYS A 185 4.76 5.36 12.48
C LYS A 185 4.95 4.03 13.20
N GLY A 186 6.13 3.42 13.07
CA GLY A 186 6.38 2.06 13.53
C GLY A 186 5.43 1.05 12.86
N GLN A 187 4.69 0.31 13.66
CA GLN A 187 3.71 -0.69 13.21
C GLN A 187 2.29 -0.13 13.03
N ILE A 188 2.09 1.18 13.22
CA ILE A 188 0.76 1.79 13.27
C ILE A 188 0.56 2.73 12.09
N LEU A 189 -0.64 2.68 11.51
CA LEU A 189 -1.09 3.55 10.44
C LEU A 189 -1.99 4.66 11.00
N TYR A 190 -1.55 5.92 10.94
CA TYR A 190 -2.25 7.10 11.43
C TYR A 190 -2.93 7.84 10.30
N VAL A 191 -4.21 8.17 10.46
CA VAL A 191 -4.96 9.02 9.53
C VAL A 191 -4.53 10.47 9.74
N GLU A 192 -3.99 11.09 8.70
CA GLU A 192 -3.63 12.52 8.67
C GLU A 192 -4.76 13.38 8.12
N ASP A 193 -5.45 12.86 7.09
CA ASP A 193 -6.59 13.51 6.47
C ASP A 193 -7.63 12.49 6.01
N ASN A 194 -8.90 12.88 5.98
CA ASN A 194 -9.99 12.02 5.57
C ASN A 194 -11.04 12.76 4.75
N GLN A 195 -11.62 12.06 3.81
CA GLN A 195 -12.77 12.50 3.02
C GLN A 195 -13.86 11.43 3.07
N ILE A 196 -15.06 11.84 3.49
CA ILE A 196 -16.25 11.01 3.47
C ILE A 196 -16.88 11.08 2.07
N LEU A 197 -16.93 9.97 1.36
CA LEU A 197 -17.44 9.91 -0.01
C LEU A 197 -18.92 9.53 -0.10
N GLY A 198 -19.51 9.10 1.00
CA GLY A 198 -20.93 8.79 1.12
C GLY A 198 -21.24 7.31 1.38
N PRO A 199 -22.51 6.96 1.56
CA PRO A 199 -22.93 5.64 1.96
C PRO A 199 -22.69 4.60 0.85
N ILE A 200 -22.38 3.37 1.24
CA ILE A 200 -22.26 2.24 0.33
C ILE A 200 -23.65 1.64 0.12
N LYS A 201 -24.10 1.63 -1.13
CA LYS A 201 -25.35 0.93 -1.48
C LYS A 201 -25.18 -0.57 -1.21
N THR A 202 -25.80 -1.08 -0.16
CA THR A 202 -25.97 -2.52 0.03
C THR A 202 -26.94 -3.03 -1.03
N LYS A 203 -26.52 -3.99 -1.86
CA LYS A 203 -27.46 -4.72 -2.70
C LYS A 203 -28.38 -5.50 -1.74
N ASN A 204 -29.61 -5.02 -1.55
CA ASN A 204 -30.64 -5.79 -0.87
C ASN A 204 -30.82 -7.10 -1.64
N LYS A 205 -30.55 -8.22 -1.01
CA LYS A 205 -31.04 -9.54 -1.46
C LYS A 205 -32.54 -9.59 -1.19
N SER A 206 -33.33 -8.94 -2.02
CA SER A 206 -34.75 -9.18 -2.09
C SER A 206 -34.98 -10.38 -3.02
N ASN A 207 -34.83 -11.57 -2.49
CA ASN A 207 -35.48 -12.77 -3.03
C ASN A 207 -36.14 -13.47 -1.84
N LEU A 208 -37.27 -12.91 -1.38
CA LEU A 208 -38.30 -13.70 -0.76
C LEU A 208 -38.90 -14.54 -1.89
N LYS A 209 -38.61 -15.84 -1.92
CA LYS A 209 -39.43 -16.79 -2.66
C LYS A 209 -40.79 -16.82 -1.97
N SER A 210 -41.80 -16.26 -2.62
CA SER A 210 -43.20 -16.54 -2.30
C SER A 210 -43.45 -18.02 -2.58
N PHE A 211 -43.54 -18.81 -1.53
CA PHE A 211 -44.23 -20.11 -1.59
C PHE A 211 -45.73 -19.82 -1.55
N THR A 212 -46.37 -19.94 -2.66
CA THR A 212 -47.82 -20.11 -2.74
C THR A 212 -48.11 -21.60 -2.78
N SER A 213 -49.02 -21.98 -1.92
CA SER A 213 -49.65 -23.29 -1.70
C SER A 213 -50.23 -23.89 -2.98
#